data_752aace18199116aaae90c22be1b24cc
#
_entry.id   752aace18199116aaae90c22be1b24cc
#
_cell.length_a   1.000
_cell.length_b   1.000
_cell.length_c   1.000
_cell.angle_alpha   90.00
_cell.angle_beta   90.00
_cell.angle_gamma   90.00
#
_symmetry.space_group_name_H-M   'P 1'
#
loop_
_entity.id
_entity.type
_entity.pdbx_description
1 polymer ?
#
loop_
_entity_poly.entity_id
_entity_poly.type
_entity_poly.pdbx_seq_one_letter_code
_entity_poly.pdbx_strand_id
1 'polypeptide(L)'
;MKRKTIGVLVGGITDDFTRLLCHGVIERAKTLDVDIVVIPGKFLDREYPETSDIYYEYQYQTLFSYATKENLDGVIVASSCIGCFATKERISEFMKRYLKMPCVIVAADEPDQICVRYDNGAGIREGLNYMIEELGYTRIGMIGGPDSNYDAKERRRTYIEVLEAHGIEFDPGLYVEGNLTSESKEVFRDILDRNPDMQGVFCVNDSCASGFYEELKARGILPGRDISVMGYDDIEWATQIYPTLSTVRADAGKLGSEAVNLMVRLIDGKQVESKILPTEFIRRDSFCKKGGSRKRSKNVIEGYLSMNHMLSEQWEERNKTQFKMKTFIQKVLSFDRGNDRSYGEILGTMDWLDIENAFIFLYKEPIIHLIGEPFELPDQLYLKTKDLKEKVSSVITVNQKVSSSNLYDFESLGVEGAGIYVLLPLYSNEILYGVLLCDLTEGVLVNGEFLGNQVSAAVKMINLLKTNEEIMKRLEESMAIL
;
A
#
# COMPACT_ATOMS: atom_id res chain seq x y z
N MET A 1 31.90 -0.94 8.40
CA MET A 1 30.76 -1.52 9.13
C MET A 1 29.75 -1.93 8.07
N LYS A 2 29.06 -3.07 8.25
CA LYS A 2 27.94 -3.44 7.36
C LYS A 2 26.87 -2.34 7.44
N ARG A 3 26.32 -1.94 6.28
CA ARG A 3 25.23 -0.95 6.24
C ARG A 3 24.01 -1.50 6.95
N LYS A 4 23.27 -0.63 7.64
CA LYS A 4 22.03 -1.01 8.33
C LYS A 4 20.94 -1.29 7.30
N THR A 5 20.21 -2.38 7.51
CA THR A 5 19.07 -2.76 6.67
C THR A 5 17.77 -2.72 7.48
N ILE A 6 16.83 -1.91 7.06
CA ILE A 6 15.55 -1.68 7.76
C ILE A 6 14.41 -2.25 6.91
N GLY A 7 13.61 -3.13 7.51
CA GLY A 7 12.37 -3.62 6.91
C GLY A 7 11.22 -2.64 7.13
N VAL A 8 10.38 -2.43 6.11
CA VAL A 8 9.14 -1.64 6.21
C VAL A 8 7.97 -2.53 5.82
N LEU A 9 7.22 -2.99 6.82
CA LEU A 9 6.11 -3.91 6.66
C LEU A 9 4.82 -3.10 6.46
N VAL A 10 4.16 -3.33 5.32
CA VAL A 10 2.94 -2.62 4.90
C VAL A 10 1.89 -3.57 4.36
N GLY A 11 0.66 -3.10 4.16
CA GLY A 11 -0.41 -3.87 3.52
C GLY A 11 -0.14 -4.07 2.03
N GLY A 12 -0.46 -3.10 1.21
CA GLY A 12 -0.15 -3.11 -0.23
C GLY A 12 0.71 -1.90 -0.60
N ILE A 13 1.39 -1.93 -1.73
CA ILE A 13 2.18 -0.77 -2.22
C ILE A 13 1.37 0.16 -3.13
N THR A 14 0.21 -0.27 -3.57
CA THR A 14 -0.61 0.46 -4.55
C THR A 14 -1.69 1.34 -3.92
N ASP A 15 -1.93 1.25 -2.60
CA ASP A 15 -2.86 2.14 -1.91
C ASP A 15 -2.21 3.50 -1.60
N ASP A 16 -3.03 4.57 -1.57
CA ASP A 16 -2.55 5.94 -1.43
C ASP A 16 -1.80 6.17 -0.12
N PHE A 17 -2.28 5.62 1.00
CA PHE A 17 -1.61 5.76 2.30
C PHE A 17 -0.22 5.14 2.27
N THR A 18 -0.10 3.88 1.83
CA THR A 18 1.19 3.19 1.76
C THR A 18 2.13 3.86 0.77
N ARG A 19 1.63 4.32 -0.38
CA ARG A 19 2.43 5.04 -1.37
C ARG A 19 3.03 6.31 -0.79
N LEU A 20 2.24 7.14 -0.13
CA LEU A 20 2.70 8.37 0.51
C LEU A 20 3.66 8.08 1.69
N LEU A 21 3.38 7.05 2.50
CA LEU A 21 4.27 6.58 3.56
C LEU A 21 5.63 6.19 2.98
N CYS A 22 5.65 5.39 1.91
CA CYS A 22 6.86 4.97 1.22
C CYS A 22 7.63 6.15 0.63
N HIS A 23 6.96 7.17 0.07
CA HIS A 23 7.63 8.40 -0.36
C HIS A 23 8.42 9.06 0.77
N GLY A 24 7.82 9.20 1.94
CA GLY A 24 8.50 9.77 3.10
C GLY A 24 9.68 8.91 3.58
N VAL A 25 9.52 7.59 3.55
CA VAL A 25 10.60 6.62 3.84
C VAL A 25 11.75 6.79 2.83
N ILE A 26 11.44 6.82 1.52
CA ILE A 26 12.40 6.98 0.42
C ILE A 26 13.19 8.28 0.58
N GLU A 27 12.50 9.41 0.68
CA GLU A 27 13.15 10.72 0.80
C GLU A 27 14.05 10.82 2.03
N ARG A 28 13.63 10.22 3.15
CA ARG A 28 14.47 10.22 4.34
C ARG A 28 15.66 9.27 4.23
N ALA A 29 15.46 8.07 3.71
CA ALA A 29 16.52 7.08 3.55
C ALA A 29 17.64 7.55 2.61
N LYS A 30 17.31 8.27 1.53
CA LYS A 30 18.30 8.89 0.61
C LYS A 30 19.29 9.82 1.33
N THR A 31 18.90 10.40 2.47
CA THR A 31 19.79 11.29 3.26
C THR A 31 20.59 10.56 4.33
N LEU A 32 20.41 9.23 4.43
CA LEU A 32 21.04 8.37 5.42
C LEU A 32 21.73 7.21 4.69
N ASP A 33 22.80 6.66 5.27
CA ASP A 33 23.48 5.48 4.72
C ASP A 33 22.82 4.20 5.27
N VAL A 34 21.59 3.93 4.80
CA VAL A 34 20.79 2.76 5.21
C VAL A 34 20.11 2.13 4.01
N ASP A 35 20.00 0.82 4.02
CA ASP A 35 19.19 0.07 3.07
C ASP A 35 17.76 -0.08 3.61
N ILE A 36 16.77 0.09 2.74
CA ILE A 36 15.34 -0.11 3.07
C ILE A 36 14.81 -1.28 2.24
N VAL A 37 14.05 -2.16 2.87
CA VAL A 37 13.31 -3.22 2.19
C VAL A 37 11.83 -3.10 2.54
N VAL A 38 11.02 -2.70 1.58
CA VAL A 38 9.55 -2.66 1.73
C VAL A 38 8.99 -4.05 1.49
N ILE A 39 8.17 -4.51 2.43
CA ILE A 39 7.59 -5.85 2.46
C ILE A 39 6.06 -5.71 2.47
N PRO A 40 5.40 -5.74 1.29
CA PRO A 40 3.95 -5.58 1.16
C PRO A 40 3.23 -6.92 1.34
N GLY A 41 2.99 -7.31 2.59
CA GLY A 41 2.42 -8.63 2.91
C GLY A 41 0.90 -8.70 2.88
N LYS A 42 0.20 -7.69 2.37
CA LYS A 42 -1.25 -7.55 2.36
C LYS A 42 -1.84 -7.50 3.79
N PHE A 43 -3.13 -7.83 3.92
CA PHE A 43 -3.89 -7.64 5.15
C PHE A 43 -4.10 -8.96 5.87
N LEU A 44 -3.91 -8.96 7.19
CA LEU A 44 -4.23 -10.11 8.04
C LEU A 44 -5.74 -10.35 8.04
N ASP A 45 -6.12 -11.62 8.03
CA ASP A 45 -7.51 -12.11 8.15
C ASP A 45 -8.51 -11.50 7.15
N ARG A 46 -8.00 -10.90 6.05
CA ARG A 46 -8.87 -10.49 4.94
C ARG A 46 -9.50 -11.71 4.29
N GLU A 47 -10.80 -11.63 4.03
CA GLU A 47 -11.48 -12.65 3.25
C GLU A 47 -11.10 -12.54 1.76
N TYR A 48 -10.78 -13.66 1.16
CA TYR A 48 -10.46 -13.81 -0.26
C TYR A 48 -11.48 -14.76 -0.89
N PRO A 49 -12.61 -14.26 -1.46
CA PRO A 49 -13.59 -15.10 -2.10
C PRO A 49 -13.00 -15.87 -3.29
N GLU A 50 -13.26 -17.17 -3.40
CA GLU A 50 -12.73 -18.04 -4.47
C GLU A 50 -13.05 -17.54 -5.89
N THR A 51 -14.17 -16.81 -6.03
CA THR A 51 -14.61 -16.25 -7.32
C THR A 51 -14.00 -14.88 -7.64
N SER A 52 -13.15 -14.33 -6.75
CA SER A 52 -12.56 -13.01 -6.93
C SER A 52 -11.21 -13.09 -7.63
N ASP A 53 -10.87 -12.03 -8.39
CA ASP A 53 -9.55 -11.87 -9.02
C ASP A 53 -8.41 -11.78 -7.99
N ILE A 54 -8.75 -11.48 -6.72
CA ILE A 54 -7.78 -11.34 -5.62
C ILE A 54 -7.65 -12.61 -4.77
N TYR A 55 -8.28 -13.73 -5.16
CA TYR A 55 -8.31 -14.94 -4.32
C TYR A 55 -6.92 -15.39 -3.86
N TYR A 56 -5.93 -15.33 -4.71
CA TYR A 56 -4.57 -15.78 -4.41
C TYR A 56 -3.68 -14.69 -3.78
N GLU A 57 -4.20 -13.51 -3.46
CA GLU A 57 -3.40 -12.46 -2.81
C GLU A 57 -2.94 -12.84 -1.39
N TYR A 58 -3.54 -13.86 -0.76
CA TYR A 58 -3.05 -14.39 0.52
C TYR A 58 -1.58 -14.85 0.44
N GLN A 59 -1.07 -15.16 -0.76
CA GLN A 59 0.33 -15.51 -0.98
C GLN A 59 1.30 -14.39 -0.59
N TYR A 60 0.88 -13.14 -0.66
CA TYR A 60 1.69 -12.01 -0.20
C TYR A 60 2.02 -12.09 1.29
N GLN A 61 1.17 -12.71 2.13
CA GLN A 61 1.43 -12.83 3.57
C GLN A 61 2.69 -13.64 3.88
N THR A 62 3.12 -14.52 2.96
CA THR A 62 4.38 -15.26 3.07
C THR A 62 5.60 -14.35 3.15
N LEU A 63 5.51 -13.14 2.57
CA LEU A 63 6.59 -12.15 2.59
C LEU A 63 6.95 -11.70 4.01
N PHE A 64 6.00 -11.66 4.92
CA PHE A 64 6.26 -11.30 6.31
C PHE A 64 7.27 -12.24 7.00
N SER A 65 7.42 -13.46 6.50
CA SER A 65 8.40 -14.43 7.02
C SER A 65 9.86 -14.09 6.66
N TYR A 66 10.06 -13.20 5.68
CA TYR A 66 11.39 -12.72 5.28
C TYR A 66 11.90 -11.57 6.16
N ALA A 67 11.07 -11.01 7.03
CA ALA A 67 11.48 -9.99 7.98
C ALA A 67 11.99 -10.64 9.28
N THR A 68 13.25 -11.01 9.30
CA THR A 68 13.88 -11.71 10.45
C THR A 68 15.04 -10.88 11.03
N LYS A 69 15.36 -11.11 12.31
CA LYS A 69 16.49 -10.45 12.98
C LYS A 69 17.86 -10.84 12.42
N GLU A 70 17.92 -11.92 11.65
CA GLU A 70 19.14 -12.38 10.98
C GLU A 70 19.46 -11.58 9.75
N ASN A 71 18.43 -11.00 9.08
CA ASN A 71 18.59 -10.26 7.83
C ASN A 71 18.24 -8.76 7.91
N LEU A 72 17.58 -8.31 9.01
CA LEU A 72 17.21 -6.92 9.25
C LEU A 72 17.72 -6.43 10.61
N ASP A 73 18.21 -5.19 10.65
CA ASP A 73 18.63 -4.54 11.89
C ASP A 73 17.45 -3.95 12.67
N GLY A 74 16.31 -3.74 12.03
CA GLY A 74 15.07 -3.28 12.63
C GLY A 74 13.91 -3.26 11.65
N VAL A 75 12.69 -3.10 12.17
CA VAL A 75 11.47 -3.08 11.36
C VAL A 75 10.56 -1.91 11.70
N ILE A 76 10.03 -1.28 10.67
CA ILE A 76 8.92 -0.33 10.74
C ILE A 76 7.66 -1.08 10.33
N VAL A 77 6.61 -1.06 11.16
CA VAL A 77 5.40 -1.86 10.93
C VAL A 77 4.18 -0.95 10.89
N ALA A 78 3.49 -0.90 9.76
CA ALA A 78 2.20 -0.23 9.60
C ALA A 78 1.07 -1.15 10.14
N SER A 79 1.06 -1.39 11.47
CA SER A 79 0.25 -2.44 12.10
C SER A 79 -1.26 -2.19 11.93
N SER A 80 -1.72 -0.95 12.00
CA SER A 80 -3.13 -0.59 11.81
C SER A 80 -3.61 -0.84 10.38
N CYS A 81 -2.73 -0.63 9.39
CA CYS A 81 -3.02 -0.93 7.99
C CYS A 81 -3.06 -2.45 7.76
N ILE A 82 -2.00 -3.16 8.16
CA ILE A 82 -1.89 -4.62 7.99
C ILE A 82 -3.03 -5.36 8.72
N GLY A 83 -3.40 -4.88 9.90
CA GLY A 83 -4.40 -5.49 10.78
C GLY A 83 -5.83 -4.95 10.63
N CYS A 84 -6.17 -4.19 9.57
CA CYS A 84 -7.46 -3.53 9.48
C CYS A 84 -8.67 -4.49 9.42
N PHE A 85 -8.47 -5.76 9.07
CA PHE A 85 -9.50 -6.82 9.09
C PHE A 85 -9.31 -7.80 10.25
N ALA A 86 -8.24 -7.67 11.03
CA ALA A 86 -7.88 -8.63 12.08
C ALA A 86 -8.33 -8.18 13.46
N THR A 87 -8.54 -9.13 14.36
CA THR A 87 -8.79 -8.84 15.78
C THR A 87 -7.52 -8.30 16.46
N LYS A 88 -7.68 -7.63 17.60
CA LYS A 88 -6.54 -7.14 18.40
C LYS A 88 -5.61 -8.26 18.82
N GLU A 89 -6.16 -9.41 19.18
CA GLU A 89 -5.41 -10.61 19.59
C GLU A 89 -4.55 -11.09 18.42
N ARG A 90 -5.10 -11.09 17.21
CA ARG A 90 -4.41 -11.50 15.99
C ARG A 90 -3.26 -10.55 15.63
N ILE A 91 -3.52 -9.23 15.74
CA ILE A 91 -2.49 -8.20 15.54
C ILE A 91 -1.38 -8.37 16.58
N SER A 92 -1.73 -8.56 17.86
CA SER A 92 -0.76 -8.78 18.94
C SER A 92 0.09 -10.03 18.70
N GLU A 93 -0.50 -11.13 18.23
CA GLU A 93 0.22 -12.36 17.88
C GLU A 93 1.21 -12.11 16.72
N PHE A 94 0.76 -11.42 15.68
CA PHE A 94 1.60 -11.03 14.55
C PHE A 94 2.79 -10.17 15.01
N MET A 95 2.54 -9.17 15.86
CA MET A 95 3.56 -8.26 16.36
C MET A 95 4.61 -8.95 17.23
N LYS A 96 4.26 -9.98 18.02
CA LYS A 96 5.21 -10.72 18.85
C LYS A 96 6.44 -11.23 18.08
N ARG A 97 6.30 -11.46 16.78
CA ARG A 97 7.40 -11.89 15.90
C ARG A 97 8.47 -10.82 15.78
N TYR A 98 8.05 -9.54 15.72
CA TYR A 98 8.91 -8.39 15.42
C TYR A 98 9.43 -7.66 16.66
N LEU A 99 8.74 -7.76 17.79
CA LEU A 99 9.14 -7.11 19.05
C LEU A 99 10.46 -7.66 19.64
N LYS A 100 11.05 -8.68 19.02
CA LYS A 100 12.35 -9.25 19.41
C LYS A 100 13.55 -8.51 18.76
N MET A 101 13.29 -7.53 17.93
CA MET A 101 14.28 -6.64 17.29
C MET A 101 13.84 -5.19 17.45
N PRO A 102 14.70 -4.20 17.16
CA PRO A 102 14.27 -2.80 17.08
C PRO A 102 13.01 -2.66 16.21
N CYS A 103 11.94 -2.11 16.79
CA CYS A 103 10.64 -2.01 16.15
C CYS A 103 10.05 -0.61 16.34
N VAL A 104 9.57 0.00 15.24
CA VAL A 104 8.79 1.25 15.27
C VAL A 104 7.43 0.95 14.64
N ILE A 105 6.36 1.26 15.36
CA ILE A 105 4.99 1.05 14.91
C ILE A 105 4.47 2.35 14.30
N VAL A 106 3.77 2.23 13.16
CA VAL A 106 3.23 3.37 12.42
C VAL A 106 1.70 3.30 12.39
N ALA A 107 1.06 4.46 12.55
CA ALA A 107 -0.39 4.66 12.51
C ALA A 107 -1.16 3.82 13.56
N ALA A 108 -0.55 3.53 14.70
CA ALA A 108 -1.18 2.87 15.84
C ALA A 108 -0.54 3.35 17.15
N ASP A 109 -1.21 3.06 18.25
CA ASP A 109 -0.74 3.32 19.60
C ASP A 109 -0.69 2.01 20.38
N GLU A 110 0.51 1.47 20.54
CA GLU A 110 0.74 0.22 21.25
C GLU A 110 1.51 0.48 22.54
N PRO A 111 0.98 0.06 23.70
CA PRO A 111 1.63 0.25 24.98
C PRO A 111 3.07 -0.29 24.98
N ASP A 112 3.97 0.45 25.58
CA ASP A 112 5.39 0.09 25.76
C ASP A 112 6.18 -0.06 24.43
N GLN A 113 5.62 0.39 23.29
CA GLN A 113 6.27 0.39 21.99
C GLN A 113 6.55 1.81 21.51
N ILE A 114 7.55 1.93 20.65
CA ILE A 114 7.83 3.20 19.97
C ILE A 114 6.89 3.35 18.78
N CYS A 115 6.02 4.36 18.85
CA CYS A 115 5.01 4.62 17.84
C CYS A 115 5.19 5.98 17.15
N VAL A 116 4.88 6.05 15.86
CA VAL A 116 4.65 7.31 15.14
C VAL A 116 3.22 7.31 14.65
N ARG A 117 2.42 8.25 15.14
CA ARG A 117 0.99 8.32 14.84
C ARG A 117 0.50 9.74 14.69
N TYR A 118 -0.71 9.92 14.25
CA TYR A 118 -1.35 11.22 14.17
C TYR A 118 -2.06 11.62 15.47
N ASP A 119 -2.18 12.93 15.74
CA ASP A 119 -3.31 13.46 16.48
C ASP A 119 -4.54 13.43 15.57
N ASN A 120 -5.24 12.32 15.57
CA ASN A 120 -6.42 12.14 14.72
C ASN A 120 -7.53 13.18 15.01
N GLY A 121 -7.56 13.72 16.23
CA GLY A 121 -8.64 14.58 16.68
C GLY A 121 -8.52 16.05 16.24
N ALA A 122 -7.32 16.59 16.06
CA ALA A 122 -7.15 18.04 15.86
C ALA A 122 -7.93 18.56 14.64
N GLY A 123 -7.65 18.10 13.46
CA GLY A 123 -8.32 18.56 12.24
C GLY A 123 -9.81 18.16 12.18
N ILE A 124 -10.20 17.04 12.79
CA ILE A 124 -11.62 16.64 12.88
C ILE A 124 -12.40 17.64 13.74
N ARG A 125 -11.87 18.04 14.90
CA ARG A 125 -12.50 19.05 15.75
C ARG A 125 -12.69 20.37 15.01
N GLU A 126 -11.68 20.82 14.28
CA GLU A 126 -11.80 22.05 13.47
C GLU A 126 -12.91 21.96 12.43
N GLY A 127 -12.96 20.89 11.66
CA GLY A 127 -13.96 20.70 10.60
C GLY A 127 -15.38 20.55 11.13
N LEU A 128 -15.58 19.75 12.18
CA LEU A 128 -16.90 19.56 12.79
C LEU A 128 -17.37 20.82 13.55
N ASN A 129 -16.49 21.51 14.28
CA ASN A 129 -16.81 22.80 14.89
C ASN A 129 -17.26 23.81 13.84
N TYR A 130 -16.58 23.86 12.68
CA TYR A 130 -17.00 24.71 11.58
C TYR A 130 -18.43 24.37 11.09
N MET A 131 -18.75 23.06 10.95
CA MET A 131 -20.10 22.63 10.57
C MET A 131 -21.16 23.07 11.61
N ILE A 132 -20.85 22.94 12.89
CA ILE A 132 -21.80 23.23 13.98
C ILE A 132 -21.90 24.73 14.23
N GLU A 133 -20.79 25.43 14.46
CA GLU A 133 -20.78 26.83 14.90
C GLU A 133 -21.02 27.80 13.74
N GLU A 134 -20.38 27.57 12.59
CA GLU A 134 -20.46 28.50 11.46
C GLU A 134 -21.64 28.20 10.52
N LEU A 135 -21.94 26.90 10.27
CA LEU A 135 -23.03 26.51 9.40
C LEU A 135 -24.34 26.25 10.14
N GLY A 136 -24.29 26.07 11.46
CA GLY A 136 -25.45 25.84 12.32
C GLY A 136 -26.03 24.43 12.17
N TYR A 137 -25.20 23.44 11.85
CA TYR A 137 -25.65 22.06 11.68
C TYR A 137 -25.87 21.33 13.00
N THR A 138 -26.92 20.53 13.04
CA THR A 138 -27.26 19.65 14.16
C THR A 138 -27.46 18.19 13.73
N ARG A 139 -27.58 17.94 12.42
CA ARG A 139 -27.70 16.60 11.85
C ARG A 139 -26.51 16.31 10.95
N ILE A 140 -25.44 15.87 11.57
CA ILE A 140 -24.18 15.52 10.91
C ILE A 140 -24.03 14.01 11.00
N GLY A 141 -23.93 13.32 9.86
CA GLY A 141 -23.67 11.88 9.80
C GLY A 141 -22.17 11.56 9.81
N MET A 142 -21.87 10.29 10.11
CA MET A 142 -20.52 9.75 9.94
C MET A 142 -20.56 8.42 9.21
N ILE A 143 -19.70 8.28 8.19
CA ILE A 143 -19.35 7.00 7.59
C ILE A 143 -17.99 6.62 8.18
N GLY A 144 -18.02 5.73 9.17
CA GLY A 144 -16.86 5.28 9.91
C GLY A 144 -16.10 4.14 9.23
N GLY A 145 -15.19 3.54 9.94
CA GLY A 145 -14.45 2.34 9.54
C GLY A 145 -14.45 1.29 10.65
N PRO A 146 -13.84 0.12 10.42
CA PRO A 146 -13.87 -0.98 11.36
C PRO A 146 -13.17 -0.65 12.67
N ASP A 147 -13.73 -1.13 13.78
CA ASP A 147 -13.21 -0.93 15.14
C ASP A 147 -11.82 -1.56 15.37
N SER A 148 -11.41 -2.49 14.52
CA SER A 148 -10.05 -3.04 14.50
C SER A 148 -9.01 -2.04 14.03
N ASN A 149 -9.39 -1.04 13.22
CA ASN A 149 -8.50 0.03 12.77
C ASN A 149 -8.40 1.13 13.84
N TYR A 150 -7.18 1.34 14.35
CA TYR A 150 -6.91 2.34 15.39
C TYR A 150 -7.36 3.76 14.99
N ASP A 151 -6.97 4.21 13.79
CA ASP A 151 -7.28 5.56 13.33
C ASP A 151 -8.79 5.75 13.13
N ALA A 152 -9.48 4.79 12.52
CA ALA A 152 -10.94 4.85 12.35
C ALA A 152 -11.68 4.94 13.69
N LYS A 153 -11.22 4.20 14.68
CA LYS A 153 -11.77 4.24 16.05
C LYS A 153 -11.55 5.59 16.72
N GLU A 154 -10.34 6.16 16.63
CA GLU A 154 -10.03 7.48 17.20
C GLU A 154 -10.81 8.60 16.50
N ARG A 155 -10.98 8.51 15.17
CA ARG A 155 -11.79 9.44 14.37
C ARG A 155 -13.26 9.40 14.81
N ARG A 156 -13.83 8.20 15.03
CA ARG A 156 -15.20 8.04 15.54
C ARG A 156 -15.33 8.60 16.96
N ARG A 157 -14.41 8.31 17.84
CA ARG A 157 -14.39 8.85 19.20
C ARG A 157 -14.43 10.38 19.18
N THR A 158 -13.56 10.99 18.37
CA THR A 158 -13.50 12.46 18.25
C THR A 158 -14.80 13.04 17.69
N TYR A 159 -15.41 12.39 16.69
CA TYR A 159 -16.70 12.82 16.15
C TYR A 159 -17.77 12.86 17.26
N ILE A 160 -17.89 11.82 18.07
CA ILE A 160 -18.85 11.75 19.18
C ILE A 160 -18.53 12.83 20.24
N GLU A 161 -17.27 12.96 20.66
CA GLU A 161 -16.85 13.98 21.64
C GLU A 161 -17.21 15.40 21.19
N VAL A 162 -17.05 15.73 19.90
CA VAL A 162 -17.40 17.07 19.39
C VAL A 162 -18.89 17.31 19.40
N LEU A 163 -19.72 16.33 18.99
CA LEU A 163 -21.17 16.46 19.06
C LEU A 163 -21.65 16.69 20.50
N GLU A 164 -21.19 15.87 21.43
CA GLU A 164 -21.53 15.98 22.86
C GLU A 164 -21.10 17.33 23.47
N ALA A 165 -19.91 17.82 23.12
CA ALA A 165 -19.42 19.12 23.57
C ALA A 165 -20.30 20.29 23.14
N HIS A 166 -21.06 20.14 22.05
CA HIS A 166 -22.01 21.11 21.55
C HIS A 166 -23.48 20.80 21.97
N GLY A 167 -23.68 19.82 22.85
CA GLY A 167 -25.02 19.41 23.30
C GLY A 167 -25.86 18.70 22.24
N ILE A 168 -25.22 18.15 21.19
CA ILE A 168 -25.84 17.32 20.17
C ILE A 168 -25.67 15.86 20.60
N GLU A 169 -26.78 15.18 20.88
CA GLU A 169 -26.76 13.76 21.25
C GLU A 169 -26.33 12.91 20.06
N PHE A 170 -25.44 11.94 20.30
CA PHE A 170 -25.04 10.98 19.27
C PHE A 170 -26.23 10.12 18.85
N ASP A 171 -26.63 10.23 17.59
CA ASP A 171 -27.69 9.42 16.97
C ASP A 171 -27.05 8.23 16.22
N PRO A 172 -27.21 6.98 16.70
CA PRO A 172 -26.72 5.80 15.97
C PRO A 172 -27.29 5.66 14.55
N GLY A 173 -28.45 6.28 14.26
CA GLY A 173 -29.04 6.32 12.92
C GLY A 173 -28.23 7.17 11.93
N LEU A 174 -27.41 8.10 12.41
CA LEU A 174 -26.50 8.94 11.63
C LEU A 174 -25.09 8.34 11.50
N TYR A 175 -24.88 7.13 12.01
CA TYR A 175 -23.60 6.41 11.89
C TYR A 175 -23.76 5.12 11.09
N VAL A 176 -22.79 4.87 10.19
CA VAL A 176 -22.64 3.60 9.49
C VAL A 176 -21.18 3.22 9.46
N GLU A 177 -20.88 1.91 9.53
CA GLU A 177 -19.53 1.39 9.42
C GLU A 177 -19.24 0.97 7.97
N GLY A 178 -18.25 1.60 7.35
CA GLY A 178 -17.68 1.25 6.06
C GLY A 178 -16.41 0.42 6.19
N ASN A 179 -15.78 0.13 5.06
CA ASN A 179 -14.58 -0.69 4.96
C ASN A 179 -13.32 0.10 4.57
N LEU A 180 -13.30 1.41 4.78
CA LEU A 180 -12.21 2.35 4.43
C LEU A 180 -11.97 2.52 2.92
N THR A 181 -12.83 1.97 2.06
CA THR A 181 -12.72 2.05 0.61
C THR A 181 -13.90 2.77 -0.03
N SER A 182 -13.77 3.08 -1.33
CA SER A 182 -14.87 3.62 -2.15
C SER A 182 -15.96 2.60 -2.49
N GLU A 183 -15.78 1.32 -2.15
CA GLU A 183 -16.66 0.23 -2.61
C GLU A 183 -17.86 -0.04 -1.69
N SER A 184 -17.98 0.67 -0.56
CA SER A 184 -19.05 0.48 0.43
C SER A 184 -20.41 1.03 -0.04
N LYS A 185 -20.83 0.74 -1.28
CA LYS A 185 -22.03 1.34 -1.91
C LYS A 185 -23.33 1.13 -1.12
N GLU A 186 -23.52 -0.04 -0.54
CA GLU A 186 -24.72 -0.34 0.28
C GLU A 186 -24.75 0.53 1.53
N VAL A 187 -23.61 0.75 2.17
CA VAL A 187 -23.47 1.61 3.34
C VAL A 187 -23.79 3.07 3.01
N PHE A 188 -23.31 3.55 1.85
CA PHE A 188 -23.59 4.91 1.37
C PHE A 188 -25.07 5.13 1.06
N ARG A 189 -25.73 4.14 0.48
CA ARG A 189 -27.18 4.16 0.24
C ARG A 189 -27.97 4.17 1.53
N ASP A 190 -27.62 3.29 2.45
CA ASP A 190 -28.31 3.11 3.71
C ASP A 190 -28.34 4.40 4.55
N ILE A 191 -27.20 5.09 4.73
CA ILE A 191 -27.16 6.34 5.49
C ILE A 191 -28.00 7.46 4.85
N LEU A 192 -27.99 7.56 3.50
CA LEU A 192 -28.78 8.57 2.79
C LEU A 192 -30.27 8.26 2.80
N ASP A 193 -30.65 6.98 2.68
CA ASP A 193 -32.07 6.57 2.68
C ASP A 193 -32.72 6.77 4.05
N ARG A 194 -31.98 6.51 5.12
CA ARG A 194 -32.46 6.71 6.50
C ARG A 194 -32.48 8.17 6.93
N ASN A 195 -31.64 9.02 6.34
CA ASN A 195 -31.43 10.39 6.80
C ASN A 195 -31.52 11.42 5.66
N PRO A 196 -32.72 11.62 5.06
CA PRO A 196 -32.90 12.57 3.95
C PRO A 196 -32.69 14.05 4.35
N ASP A 197 -32.71 14.35 5.64
CA ASP A 197 -32.52 15.67 6.24
C ASP A 197 -31.11 15.88 6.81
N MET A 198 -30.17 14.99 6.51
CA MET A 198 -28.76 15.10 6.91
C MET A 198 -28.12 16.32 6.27
N GLN A 199 -27.51 17.20 7.08
CA GLN A 199 -26.94 18.47 6.65
C GLN A 199 -25.46 18.37 6.26
N GLY A 200 -24.72 17.49 6.90
CA GLY A 200 -23.31 17.22 6.66
C GLY A 200 -22.95 15.79 6.96
N VAL A 201 -21.84 15.33 6.40
CA VAL A 201 -21.29 14.00 6.67
C VAL A 201 -19.77 14.07 6.81
N PHE A 202 -19.26 13.36 7.79
CA PHE A 202 -17.84 13.08 7.94
C PHE A 202 -17.56 11.65 7.47
N CYS A 203 -16.80 11.51 6.40
CA CYS A 203 -16.28 10.24 5.90
C CYS A 203 -14.94 9.95 6.59
N VAL A 204 -14.76 8.72 7.05
CA VAL A 204 -13.57 8.30 7.81
C VAL A 204 -12.26 8.57 7.08
N ASN A 205 -12.26 8.52 5.74
CA ASN A 205 -11.14 8.90 4.88
C ASN A 205 -11.63 9.40 3.51
N ASP A 206 -10.72 9.91 2.68
CA ASP A 206 -11.02 10.46 1.37
C ASP A 206 -11.41 9.37 0.36
N SER A 207 -10.88 8.16 0.48
CA SER A 207 -11.29 7.02 -0.35
C SER A 207 -12.76 6.67 -0.13
N CYS A 208 -13.22 6.65 1.12
CA CYS A 208 -14.63 6.50 1.47
C CYS A 208 -15.46 7.67 0.93
N ALA A 209 -14.96 8.91 1.06
CA ALA A 209 -15.64 10.09 0.53
C ALA A 209 -15.79 10.04 -0.99
N SER A 210 -14.84 9.44 -1.72
CA SER A 210 -14.92 9.30 -3.18
C SER A 210 -16.09 8.42 -3.60
N GLY A 211 -16.28 7.29 -2.94
CA GLY A 211 -17.44 6.41 -3.19
C GLY A 211 -18.76 7.07 -2.80
N PHE A 212 -18.77 7.82 -1.70
CA PHE A 212 -19.94 8.58 -1.27
C PHE A 212 -20.32 9.69 -2.27
N TYR A 213 -19.34 10.37 -2.88
CA TYR A 213 -19.56 11.34 -3.96
C TYR A 213 -20.25 10.72 -5.18
N GLU A 214 -19.88 9.50 -5.56
CA GLU A 214 -20.55 8.78 -6.66
C GLU A 214 -22.01 8.49 -6.34
N GLU A 215 -22.32 8.07 -5.11
CA GLU A 215 -23.70 7.83 -4.70
C GLU A 215 -24.51 9.14 -4.63
N LEU A 216 -23.94 10.22 -4.11
CA LEU A 216 -24.57 11.56 -4.13
C LEU A 216 -24.86 12.03 -5.56
N LYS A 217 -23.90 11.85 -6.48
CA LYS A 217 -24.06 12.17 -7.89
C LYS A 217 -25.18 11.38 -8.55
N ALA A 218 -25.26 10.08 -8.26
CA ALA A 218 -26.32 9.21 -8.78
C ALA A 218 -27.74 9.67 -8.35
N ARG A 219 -27.84 10.32 -7.18
CA ARG A 219 -29.09 10.91 -6.63
C ARG A 219 -29.31 12.37 -7.03
N GLY A 220 -28.40 12.98 -7.75
CA GLY A 220 -28.46 14.41 -8.12
C GLY A 220 -28.22 15.37 -6.94
N ILE A 221 -27.66 14.87 -5.84
CA ILE A 221 -27.27 15.63 -4.64
C ILE A 221 -25.85 16.21 -4.89
N LEU A 222 -25.67 17.50 -4.69
CA LEU A 222 -24.40 18.18 -4.96
C LEU A 222 -23.70 18.54 -3.64
N PRO A 223 -22.54 17.99 -3.35
CA PRO A 223 -21.71 18.43 -2.22
C PRO A 223 -21.45 19.95 -2.26
N GLY A 224 -21.38 20.58 -1.09
CA GLY A 224 -21.17 22.04 -0.99
C GLY A 224 -22.37 22.91 -1.40
N ARG A 225 -23.47 22.29 -1.86
CA ARG A 225 -24.76 22.95 -2.12
C ARG A 225 -25.90 22.35 -1.31
N ASP A 226 -26.07 21.04 -1.38
CA ASP A 226 -27.19 20.32 -0.78
C ASP A 226 -26.77 19.65 0.53
N ILE A 227 -25.54 19.21 0.62
CA ILE A 227 -24.93 18.56 1.79
C ILE A 227 -23.45 18.95 1.90
N SER A 228 -22.96 19.16 3.11
CA SER A 228 -21.50 19.30 3.34
C SER A 228 -20.85 17.93 3.50
N VAL A 229 -19.69 17.73 2.85
CA VAL A 229 -18.91 16.49 2.95
C VAL A 229 -17.51 16.82 3.43
N MET A 230 -17.05 16.09 4.46
CA MET A 230 -15.69 16.15 4.99
C MET A 230 -15.04 14.78 4.88
N GLY A 231 -13.82 14.72 4.38
CA GLY A 231 -12.97 13.54 4.34
C GLY A 231 -11.83 13.59 5.35
N TYR A 232 -10.85 12.74 5.16
CA TYR A 232 -9.61 12.64 5.93
C TYR A 232 -8.52 12.03 5.05
N ASP A 233 -7.28 12.46 5.15
CA ASP A 233 -6.01 12.09 4.54
C ASP A 233 -5.45 13.19 3.61
N ASP A 234 -6.30 13.98 2.94
CA ASP A 234 -5.94 14.99 1.93
C ASP A 234 -5.17 14.40 0.73
N ILE A 235 -5.71 13.27 0.20
CA ILE A 235 -5.15 12.65 -1.00
C ILE A 235 -5.35 13.54 -2.24
N GLU A 236 -4.58 13.31 -3.28
CA GLU A 236 -4.60 14.11 -4.51
C GLU A 236 -6.00 14.24 -5.12
N TRP A 237 -6.77 13.15 -5.11
CA TRP A 237 -8.16 13.12 -5.58
C TRP A 237 -9.04 14.21 -4.92
N ALA A 238 -8.82 14.52 -3.64
CA ALA A 238 -9.60 15.53 -2.91
C ALA A 238 -9.51 16.92 -3.55
N THR A 239 -8.43 17.23 -4.26
CA THR A 239 -8.22 18.48 -4.98
C THR A 239 -8.72 18.43 -6.43
N GLN A 240 -8.86 17.25 -7.00
CA GLN A 240 -9.21 17.04 -8.41
C GLN A 240 -10.70 16.86 -8.65
N ILE A 241 -11.45 16.38 -7.65
CA ILE A 241 -12.91 16.20 -7.75
C ILE A 241 -13.65 17.54 -7.74
N TYR A 242 -14.84 17.56 -8.33
CA TYR A 242 -15.72 18.73 -8.26
C TYR A 242 -17.08 18.37 -7.63
N PRO A 243 -17.48 19.13 -6.58
CA PRO A 243 -16.74 20.16 -5.84
C PRO A 243 -15.53 19.56 -5.10
N THR A 244 -14.44 20.35 -4.97
CA THR A 244 -13.22 19.90 -4.25
C THR A 244 -13.52 19.56 -2.81
N LEU A 245 -12.96 18.45 -2.32
CA LEU A 245 -13.27 17.88 -1.01
C LEU A 245 -12.59 18.62 0.14
N SER A 246 -13.38 19.12 1.08
CA SER A 246 -12.88 19.55 2.40
C SER A 246 -12.47 18.31 3.18
N THR A 247 -11.28 18.31 3.75
CA THR A 247 -10.70 17.12 4.36
C THR A 247 -9.76 17.48 5.51
N VAL A 248 -9.31 16.48 6.25
CA VAL A 248 -8.24 16.64 7.23
C VAL A 248 -6.94 16.17 6.62
N ARG A 249 -5.93 17.04 6.60
CA ARG A 249 -4.59 16.67 6.14
C ARG A 249 -3.86 15.87 7.21
N ALA A 250 -3.47 14.64 6.86
CA ALA A 250 -2.64 13.76 7.64
C ALA A 250 -1.45 13.33 6.77
N ASP A 251 -0.28 13.94 7.01
CA ASP A 251 0.90 13.79 6.16
C ASP A 251 1.56 12.42 6.35
N ALA A 252 1.18 11.44 5.54
CA ALA A 252 1.73 10.09 5.57
C ALA A 252 3.22 10.06 5.17
N GLY A 253 3.68 10.97 4.32
CA GLY A 253 5.10 11.11 4.00
C GLY A 253 5.91 11.50 5.24
N LYS A 254 5.42 12.46 6.00
CA LYS A 254 6.05 12.84 7.26
C LYS A 254 6.05 11.71 8.29
N LEU A 255 4.97 10.92 8.32
CA LEU A 255 4.87 9.74 9.18
C LEU A 255 5.99 8.73 8.85
N GLY A 256 6.18 8.41 7.57
CA GLY A 256 7.25 7.52 7.09
C GLY A 256 8.65 8.06 7.38
N SER A 257 8.89 9.33 7.10
CA SER A 257 10.15 10.01 7.38
C SER A 257 10.53 9.97 8.86
N GLU A 258 9.59 10.25 9.75
CA GLU A 258 9.82 10.21 11.20
C GLU A 258 10.02 8.78 11.72
N ALA A 259 9.32 7.80 11.14
CA ALA A 259 9.55 6.39 11.48
C ALA A 259 10.98 5.95 11.18
N VAL A 260 11.54 6.34 10.02
CA VAL A 260 12.95 6.07 9.67
C VAL A 260 13.91 6.79 10.64
N ASN A 261 13.61 8.04 11.00
CA ASN A 261 14.41 8.80 11.97
C ASN A 261 14.51 8.09 13.32
N LEU A 262 13.36 7.64 13.84
CA LEU A 262 13.31 6.93 15.12
C LEU A 262 14.00 5.57 15.01
N MET A 263 13.79 4.83 13.92
CA MET A 263 14.38 3.52 13.70
C MET A 263 15.90 3.56 13.69
N VAL A 264 16.52 4.48 12.93
CA VAL A 264 17.98 4.63 12.88
C VAL A 264 18.56 4.94 14.26
N ARG A 265 17.90 5.84 15.02
CA ARG A 265 18.31 6.15 16.39
C ARG A 265 18.16 4.95 17.33
N LEU A 266 17.09 4.16 17.18
CA LEU A 266 16.84 2.97 17.99
C LEU A 266 17.89 1.89 17.73
N ILE A 267 18.24 1.63 16.45
CA ILE A 267 19.33 0.72 16.06
C ILE A 267 20.68 1.19 16.62
N ASP A 268 20.91 2.52 16.70
CA ASP A 268 22.13 3.10 17.31
C ASP A 268 22.14 2.99 18.85
N GLY A 269 21.14 2.38 19.47
CA GLY A 269 21.03 2.25 20.93
C GLY A 269 20.70 3.56 21.62
N LYS A 270 20.20 4.59 20.90
CA LYS A 270 19.79 5.85 21.48
C LYS A 270 18.39 5.72 22.08
N GLN A 271 18.17 6.42 23.19
CA GLN A 271 16.83 6.55 23.74
C GLN A 271 15.95 7.35 22.77
N VAL A 272 14.75 6.84 22.48
CA VAL A 272 13.75 7.46 21.61
C VAL A 272 12.39 7.42 22.29
N GLU A 273 11.55 8.37 21.93
CA GLU A 273 10.16 8.46 22.40
C GLU A 273 9.22 8.44 21.21
N SER A 274 8.00 7.94 21.45
CA SER A 274 6.92 7.95 20.45
C SER A 274 6.63 9.37 19.97
N LYS A 275 6.17 9.49 18.73
CA LYS A 275 5.91 10.79 18.11
C LYS A 275 4.46 10.91 17.65
N ILE A 276 3.84 12.02 17.98
CA ILE A 276 2.49 12.38 17.53
C ILE A 276 2.63 13.51 16.52
N LEU A 277 2.11 13.32 15.33
CA LEU A 277 2.11 14.32 14.26
C LEU A 277 0.77 15.07 14.25
N PRO A 278 0.80 16.39 14.08
CA PRO A 278 -0.42 17.18 14.00
C PRO A 278 -1.17 16.88 12.71
N THR A 279 -2.49 17.09 12.76
CA THR A 279 -3.38 17.11 11.60
C THR A 279 -4.05 18.48 11.46
N GLU A 280 -4.46 18.84 10.25
CA GLU A 280 -4.99 20.16 9.92
C GLU A 280 -6.25 20.02 9.06
N PHE A 281 -7.29 20.79 9.37
CA PHE A 281 -8.50 20.84 8.54
C PHE A 281 -8.29 21.75 7.33
N ILE A 282 -8.53 21.18 6.13
CA ILE A 282 -8.43 21.89 4.85
C ILE A 282 -9.82 22.09 4.29
N ARG A 283 -10.33 23.31 4.42
CA ARG A 283 -11.64 23.67 3.88
C ARG A 283 -11.60 23.92 2.38
N ARG A 284 -12.49 23.27 1.62
CA ARG A 284 -12.66 23.41 0.19
C ARG A 284 -14.15 23.60 -0.19
N ASP A 285 -14.51 23.30 -1.44
CA ASP A 285 -15.84 23.59 -2.00
C ASP A 285 -16.94 22.62 -1.59
N SER A 286 -16.64 21.51 -0.93
CA SER A 286 -17.62 20.52 -0.45
C SER A 286 -18.40 20.98 0.79
N PHE A 287 -18.03 22.11 1.37
CA PHE A 287 -18.80 22.71 2.48
C PHE A 287 -19.78 23.75 1.92
N CYS A 288 -21.06 23.64 2.34
CA CYS A 288 -22.09 24.60 1.99
C CYS A 288 -21.74 25.99 2.54
N LYS A 289 -22.13 27.04 1.79
CA LYS A 289 -21.95 28.44 2.23
C LYS A 289 -23.23 28.94 2.86
N LYS A 290 -23.16 29.47 4.07
CA LYS A 290 -24.30 30.09 4.76
C LYS A 290 -24.84 31.26 3.90
N GLY A 291 -26.08 31.15 3.39
CA GLY A 291 -26.75 32.22 2.62
C GLY A 291 -26.17 32.52 1.23
N GLY A 292 -25.38 31.66 0.68
CA GLY A 292 -24.66 31.89 -0.57
C GLY A 292 -25.49 31.66 -1.81
N SER A 293 -26.10 32.73 -2.36
CA SER A 293 -26.44 32.78 -3.77
C SER A 293 -25.16 32.64 -4.60
N ARG A 294 -25.09 31.60 -5.42
CA ARG A 294 -23.95 31.32 -6.30
C ARG A 294 -23.81 32.45 -7.33
N LYS A 295 -22.89 33.40 -7.13
CA LYS A 295 -22.30 34.10 -8.26
C LYS A 295 -21.53 33.03 -9.06
N ARG A 296 -22.04 32.70 -10.26
CA ARG A 296 -21.25 31.96 -11.27
C ARG A 296 -19.99 32.78 -11.51
N SER A 297 -18.90 32.41 -10.87
CA SER A 297 -17.65 33.14 -11.02
C SER A 297 -16.99 32.73 -12.33
N LYS A 298 -16.23 33.64 -12.95
CA LYS A 298 -15.31 33.38 -14.07
C LYS A 298 -14.41 32.16 -13.83
N ASN A 299 -14.13 31.88 -12.59
CA ASN A 299 -13.32 30.74 -12.11
C ASN A 299 -13.89 29.34 -12.47
N VAL A 300 -15.19 29.23 -12.77
CA VAL A 300 -15.77 27.92 -13.16
C VAL A 300 -15.28 27.50 -14.53
N ILE A 301 -15.17 28.46 -15.51
CA ILE A 301 -14.69 28.15 -16.85
C ILE A 301 -13.18 27.86 -16.83
N GLU A 302 -12.41 28.64 -16.09
CA GLU A 302 -10.97 28.40 -15.91
C GLU A 302 -10.71 27.07 -15.19
N GLY A 303 -11.52 26.72 -14.17
CA GLY A 303 -11.48 25.42 -13.52
C GLY A 303 -11.81 24.26 -14.46
N TYR A 304 -12.82 24.39 -15.32
CA TYR A 304 -13.14 23.38 -16.34
C TYR A 304 -12.03 23.24 -17.40
N LEU A 305 -11.41 24.33 -17.82
CA LEU A 305 -10.31 24.30 -18.78
C LEU A 305 -9.06 23.65 -18.17
N SER A 306 -8.72 24.00 -16.92
CA SER A 306 -7.62 23.40 -16.18
C SER A 306 -7.86 21.89 -15.95
N MET A 307 -9.07 21.51 -15.56
CA MET A 307 -9.45 20.11 -15.36
C MET A 307 -9.40 19.31 -16.68
N ASN A 308 -9.88 19.90 -17.80
CA ASN A 308 -9.78 19.24 -19.10
C ASN A 308 -8.33 19.06 -19.56
N HIS A 309 -7.46 20.03 -19.30
CA HIS A 309 -6.03 19.93 -19.61
C HIS A 309 -5.38 18.80 -18.79
N MET A 310 -5.63 18.77 -17.49
CA MET A 310 -5.12 17.76 -16.59
C MET A 310 -5.64 16.35 -16.94
N LEU A 311 -6.94 16.21 -17.29
CA LEU A 311 -7.51 14.95 -17.76
C LEU A 311 -6.87 14.49 -19.08
N SER A 312 -6.54 15.42 -19.96
CA SER A 312 -5.85 15.12 -21.22
C SER A 312 -4.43 14.62 -20.98
N GLU A 313 -3.68 15.27 -20.09
CA GLU A 313 -2.33 14.85 -19.69
C GLU A 313 -2.35 13.47 -19.01
N GLN A 314 -3.27 13.26 -18.06
CA GLN A 314 -3.45 11.95 -17.41
C GLN A 314 -3.83 10.86 -18.42
N TRP A 315 -4.67 11.17 -19.40
CA TRP A 315 -5.05 10.23 -20.44
C TRP A 315 -3.86 9.86 -21.34
N GLU A 316 -3.02 10.84 -21.73
CA GLU A 316 -1.81 10.57 -22.49
C GLU A 316 -0.79 9.73 -21.71
N GLU A 317 -0.58 10.04 -20.46
CA GLU A 317 0.32 9.29 -19.59
C GLU A 317 -0.18 7.87 -19.36
N ARG A 318 -1.47 7.69 -19.12
CA ARG A 318 -2.12 6.38 -19.01
C ARG A 318 -1.95 5.56 -20.29
N ASN A 319 -2.12 6.16 -21.46
CA ASN A 319 -1.93 5.47 -22.74
C ASN A 319 -0.46 5.06 -22.95
N LYS A 320 0.50 5.93 -22.60
CA LYS A 320 1.94 5.59 -22.64
C LYS A 320 2.25 4.41 -21.72
N THR A 321 1.72 4.43 -20.51
CA THR A 321 1.89 3.35 -19.54
C THR A 321 1.27 2.04 -20.05
N GLN A 322 0.05 2.07 -20.57
CA GLN A 322 -0.59 0.89 -21.17
C GLN A 322 0.22 0.31 -22.34
N PHE A 323 0.80 1.16 -23.19
CA PHE A 323 1.65 0.71 -24.28
C PHE A 323 2.93 0.03 -23.74
N LYS A 324 3.58 0.62 -22.73
CA LYS A 324 4.75 0.02 -22.06
C LYS A 324 4.41 -1.32 -21.43
N MET A 325 3.28 -1.41 -20.71
CA MET A 325 2.79 -2.66 -20.11
C MET A 325 2.55 -3.75 -21.17
N LYS A 326 1.89 -3.39 -22.28
CA LYS A 326 1.66 -4.33 -23.39
C LYS A 326 2.97 -4.86 -23.98
N THR A 327 3.93 -3.97 -24.21
CA THR A 327 5.25 -4.33 -24.74
C THR A 327 6.01 -5.22 -23.76
N PHE A 328 5.93 -4.90 -22.47
CA PHE A 328 6.51 -5.70 -21.40
C PHE A 328 5.94 -7.13 -21.37
N ILE A 329 4.59 -7.28 -21.38
CA ILE A 329 3.94 -8.60 -21.42
C ILE A 329 4.44 -9.43 -22.62
N GLN A 330 4.52 -8.82 -23.80
CA GLN A 330 4.99 -9.50 -24.99
C GLN A 330 6.44 -9.98 -24.87
N LYS A 331 7.31 -9.15 -24.30
CA LYS A 331 8.73 -9.47 -24.13
C LYS A 331 8.97 -10.48 -23.01
N VAL A 332 8.35 -10.31 -21.86
CA VAL A 332 8.57 -11.16 -20.68
C VAL A 332 8.15 -12.60 -20.88
N LEU A 333 7.29 -12.88 -21.85
CA LEU A 333 6.82 -14.22 -22.22
C LEU A 333 7.41 -14.74 -23.54
N SER A 334 8.35 -14.01 -24.17
CA SER A 334 8.89 -14.34 -25.51
C SER A 334 10.18 -15.17 -25.45
N PHE A 335 10.25 -16.20 -24.59
CA PHE A 335 11.40 -17.10 -24.55
C PHE A 335 11.02 -18.49 -25.08
N ASP A 336 11.95 -19.08 -25.85
CA ASP A 336 11.72 -20.33 -26.56
C ASP A 336 12.18 -21.59 -25.79
N ARG A 337 12.96 -21.41 -24.72
CA ARG A 337 13.58 -22.50 -23.96
C ARG A 337 13.49 -22.30 -22.45
N GLY A 338 13.30 -23.40 -21.73
CA GLY A 338 13.30 -23.44 -20.28
C GLY A 338 14.73 -23.58 -19.71
N ASN A 339 15.57 -22.54 -19.83
CA ASN A 339 16.92 -22.58 -19.26
C ASN A 339 17.19 -21.39 -18.32
N ASP A 340 18.33 -21.40 -17.61
CA ASP A 340 18.64 -20.38 -16.62
C ASP A 340 18.86 -18.96 -17.24
N ARG A 341 19.17 -18.86 -18.55
CA ARG A 341 19.28 -17.56 -19.23
C ARG A 341 17.94 -16.86 -19.38
N SER A 342 16.85 -17.61 -19.48
CA SER A 342 15.49 -17.07 -19.60
C SER A 342 15.10 -16.22 -18.39
N TYR A 343 15.64 -16.49 -17.18
CA TYR A 343 15.42 -15.62 -16.03
C TYR A 343 16.09 -14.24 -16.22
N GLY A 344 17.25 -14.19 -16.85
CA GLY A 344 17.93 -12.94 -17.20
C GLY A 344 17.16 -12.13 -18.23
N GLU A 345 16.53 -12.80 -19.21
CA GLU A 345 15.68 -12.13 -20.21
C GLU A 345 14.49 -11.41 -19.55
N ILE A 346 13.92 -11.98 -18.47
CA ILE A 346 12.86 -11.33 -17.69
C ILE A 346 13.36 -10.00 -17.10
N LEU A 347 14.50 -10.00 -16.41
CA LEU A 347 15.03 -8.77 -15.79
C LEU A 347 15.34 -7.69 -16.82
N GLY A 348 15.92 -8.05 -17.97
CA GLY A 348 16.21 -7.11 -19.05
C GLY A 348 14.99 -6.42 -19.67
N THR A 349 13.77 -6.76 -19.25
CA THR A 349 12.54 -6.13 -19.73
C THR A 349 11.98 -5.08 -18.76
N MET A 350 12.61 -4.85 -17.61
CA MET A 350 12.10 -4.01 -16.51
C MET A 350 12.47 -2.53 -16.61
N ASP A 351 13.25 -2.12 -17.60
CA ASP A 351 13.72 -0.74 -17.80
C ASP A 351 12.62 0.33 -17.77
N TRP A 352 11.39 -0.03 -18.16
CA TRP A 352 10.28 0.91 -18.22
C TRP A 352 9.74 1.33 -16.85
N LEU A 353 10.18 0.67 -15.76
CA LEU A 353 9.88 0.98 -14.37
C LEU A 353 11.04 1.70 -13.66
N ASP A 354 12.08 2.09 -14.40
CA ASP A 354 13.30 2.74 -13.86
C ASP A 354 14.00 1.89 -12.77
N ILE A 355 13.91 0.55 -12.88
CA ILE A 355 14.56 -0.39 -11.99
C ILE A 355 16.03 -0.51 -12.42
N GLU A 356 16.95 -0.27 -11.50
CA GLU A 356 18.39 -0.36 -11.71
C GLU A 356 18.97 -1.66 -11.15
N ASN A 357 18.42 -2.14 -10.02
CA ASN A 357 18.83 -3.38 -9.39
C ASN A 357 17.63 -4.31 -9.23
N ALA A 358 17.77 -5.54 -9.71
CA ALA A 358 16.74 -6.57 -9.57
C ALA A 358 17.38 -7.96 -9.40
N PHE A 359 16.71 -8.81 -8.58
CA PHE A 359 17.18 -10.13 -8.20
C PHE A 359 16.02 -11.10 -8.18
N ILE A 360 16.13 -12.25 -8.88
CA ILE A 360 15.16 -13.33 -8.81
C ILE A 360 15.74 -14.45 -7.93
N PHE A 361 15.10 -14.67 -6.79
CA PHE A 361 15.38 -15.77 -5.87
C PHE A 361 14.28 -16.80 -5.96
N LEU A 362 14.63 -18.06 -6.26
CA LEU A 362 13.68 -19.17 -6.34
C LEU A 362 13.93 -20.18 -5.23
N TYR A 363 12.90 -20.90 -4.84
CA TYR A 363 13.03 -22.11 -4.03
C TYR A 363 13.70 -23.22 -4.84
N LYS A 364 14.23 -24.23 -4.16
CA LYS A 364 14.79 -25.42 -4.81
C LYS A 364 13.73 -26.13 -5.64
N GLU A 365 12.57 -26.31 -5.03
CA GLU A 365 11.35 -26.81 -5.66
C GLU A 365 10.20 -25.85 -5.35
N PRO A 366 9.25 -25.64 -6.24
CA PRO A 366 8.05 -24.85 -5.94
C PRO A 366 7.31 -25.39 -4.72
N ILE A 367 6.77 -24.48 -3.89
CA ILE A 367 6.08 -24.82 -2.65
C ILE A 367 4.58 -24.67 -2.88
N ILE A 368 3.80 -25.69 -2.52
CA ILE A 368 2.34 -25.58 -2.46
C ILE A 368 1.99 -24.94 -1.13
N HIS A 369 1.26 -23.82 -1.16
CA HIS A 369 0.82 -23.10 0.03
C HIS A 369 -0.65 -22.75 -0.09
N LEU A 370 -1.47 -23.31 0.79
CA LEU A 370 -2.91 -23.12 0.81
C LEU A 370 -3.31 -21.98 1.75
N ILE A 371 -4.47 -21.41 1.51
CA ILE A 371 -5.02 -20.34 2.36
C ILE A 371 -5.18 -20.83 3.80
N GLY A 372 -4.73 -20.02 4.76
CA GLY A 372 -4.81 -20.36 6.20
C GLY A 372 -3.71 -21.28 6.71
N GLU A 373 -2.87 -21.83 5.85
CA GLU A 373 -1.71 -22.62 6.28
C GLU A 373 -0.54 -21.74 6.71
N PRO A 374 0.23 -22.12 7.74
CA PRO A 374 1.44 -21.39 8.09
C PRO A 374 2.52 -21.59 7.01
N PHE A 375 3.18 -20.51 6.63
CA PHE A 375 4.32 -20.57 5.72
C PHE A 375 5.63 -20.57 6.51
N GLU A 376 6.47 -21.56 6.25
CA GLU A 376 7.84 -21.66 6.78
C GLU A 376 8.83 -21.27 5.68
N LEU A 377 9.61 -20.21 5.94
CA LEU A 377 10.64 -19.76 5.01
C LEU A 377 11.74 -20.82 4.89
N PRO A 378 12.04 -21.33 3.69
CA PRO A 378 13.16 -22.25 3.49
C PRO A 378 14.50 -21.61 3.90
N ASP A 379 15.40 -22.36 4.52
CA ASP A 379 16.74 -21.88 4.91
C ASP A 379 17.57 -21.37 3.72
N GLN A 380 17.23 -21.83 2.52
CA GLN A 380 18.02 -21.57 1.32
C GLN A 380 17.13 -21.26 0.12
N LEU A 381 17.58 -20.23 -0.59
CA LEU A 381 17.06 -19.77 -1.89
C LEU A 381 18.14 -19.90 -2.95
N TYR A 382 17.74 -19.87 -4.21
CA TYR A 382 18.65 -19.88 -5.36
C TYR A 382 18.50 -18.57 -6.12
N LEU A 383 19.55 -17.71 -6.04
CA LEU A 383 19.65 -16.54 -6.89
C LEU A 383 19.86 -17.02 -8.33
N LYS A 384 18.84 -16.87 -9.16
CA LYS A 384 18.87 -17.30 -10.55
C LYS A 384 19.50 -16.29 -11.48
N THR A 385 19.22 -15.02 -11.23
CA THR A 385 19.71 -13.93 -12.04
C THR A 385 19.69 -12.62 -11.24
N LYS A 386 20.56 -11.71 -11.63
CA LYS A 386 20.59 -10.33 -11.14
C LYS A 386 20.83 -9.36 -12.28
N ASP A 387 20.23 -8.20 -12.19
CA ASP A 387 20.51 -7.03 -13.03
C ASP A 387 21.11 -5.93 -12.17
N LEU A 388 22.24 -5.37 -12.60
CA LEU A 388 22.97 -4.32 -11.91
C LEU A 388 23.43 -3.31 -12.96
N LYS A 389 22.75 -2.20 -13.08
CA LYS A 389 22.86 -1.24 -14.20
C LYS A 389 24.22 -0.55 -14.34
N GLU A 390 25.03 -0.50 -13.29
CA GLU A 390 26.36 0.14 -13.34
C GLU A 390 27.43 -0.68 -14.07
N LYS A 391 27.14 -1.89 -14.55
CA LYS A 391 28.10 -2.78 -15.22
C LYS A 391 27.78 -2.93 -16.71
N VAL A 392 28.81 -2.98 -17.54
CA VAL A 392 28.75 -3.08 -19.02
C VAL A 392 27.90 -4.26 -19.55
N SER A 393 27.62 -5.25 -18.71
CA SER A 393 26.64 -6.32 -18.95
C SER A 393 25.77 -6.40 -17.71
N SER A 394 24.62 -5.75 -17.75
CA SER A 394 23.74 -5.57 -16.60
C SER A 394 23.14 -6.88 -16.09
N VAL A 395 22.71 -7.77 -16.98
CA VAL A 395 22.02 -9.01 -16.62
C VAL A 395 23.01 -10.17 -16.50
N ILE A 396 23.08 -10.76 -15.31
CA ILE A 396 24.00 -11.87 -15.00
C ILE A 396 23.18 -13.10 -14.54
N THR A 397 23.26 -14.18 -15.29
CA THR A 397 22.73 -15.48 -14.86
C THR A 397 23.72 -16.12 -13.87
N VAL A 398 23.26 -16.47 -12.68
CA VAL A 398 24.16 -16.88 -11.59
C VAL A 398 23.94 -18.31 -11.12
N ASN A 399 22.69 -18.68 -10.78
CA ASN A 399 22.33 -19.95 -10.13
C ASN A 399 23.10 -20.23 -8.82
N GLN A 400 23.18 -19.23 -7.96
CA GLN A 400 23.92 -19.26 -6.70
C GLN A 400 22.97 -19.58 -5.53
N LYS A 401 23.43 -20.46 -4.63
CA LYS A 401 22.75 -20.77 -3.37
C LYS A 401 22.96 -19.66 -2.36
N VAL A 402 21.89 -19.12 -1.80
CA VAL A 402 21.88 -18.02 -0.83
C VAL A 402 21.09 -18.43 0.39
N SER A 403 21.61 -18.21 1.60
CA SER A 403 20.81 -18.39 2.82
C SER A 403 19.73 -17.33 2.91
N SER A 404 18.53 -17.71 3.34
CA SER A 404 17.43 -16.76 3.59
C SER A 404 17.79 -15.69 4.64
N SER A 405 18.72 -15.99 5.56
CA SER A 405 19.28 -15.02 6.51
C SER A 405 20.22 -13.98 5.90
N ASN A 406 20.65 -14.17 4.65
CA ASN A 406 21.54 -13.26 3.92
C ASN A 406 20.87 -12.66 2.68
N LEU A 407 19.54 -12.72 2.60
CA LEU A 407 18.79 -12.26 1.43
C LEU A 407 19.04 -10.76 1.14
N TYR A 408 19.26 -9.96 2.18
CA TYR A 408 19.48 -8.52 2.09
C TYR A 408 20.95 -8.14 2.32
N ASP A 409 21.88 -9.03 2.01
CA ASP A 409 23.30 -8.70 1.95
C ASP A 409 23.66 -8.09 0.59
N PHE A 410 23.26 -6.82 0.41
CA PHE A 410 23.37 -6.10 -0.86
C PHE A 410 24.83 -5.95 -1.33
N GLU A 411 25.79 -5.84 -0.40
CA GLU A 411 27.22 -5.80 -0.74
C GLU A 411 27.66 -7.12 -1.40
N SER A 412 27.28 -8.27 -0.83
CA SER A 412 27.54 -9.60 -1.43
C SER A 412 26.78 -9.82 -2.73
N LEU A 413 25.62 -9.19 -2.91
CA LEU A 413 24.88 -9.19 -4.18
C LEU A 413 25.54 -8.31 -5.25
N GLY A 414 26.48 -7.45 -4.86
CA GLY A 414 27.27 -6.59 -5.75
C GLY A 414 26.65 -5.21 -5.96
N VAL A 415 25.77 -4.76 -5.08
CA VAL A 415 25.18 -3.42 -5.11
C VAL A 415 26.13 -2.45 -4.40
N GLU A 416 26.38 -1.32 -5.04
CA GLU A 416 27.16 -0.21 -4.47
C GLU A 416 26.20 0.87 -3.93
N GLY A 417 26.56 1.42 -2.75
CA GLY A 417 25.73 2.45 -2.10
C GLY A 417 24.48 1.93 -1.38
N ALA A 418 23.77 2.85 -0.74
CA ALA A 418 22.51 2.56 -0.07
C ALA A 418 21.35 2.49 -1.08
N GLY A 419 20.45 1.55 -0.89
CA GLY A 419 19.34 1.33 -1.79
C GLY A 419 17.98 1.20 -1.09
N ILE A 420 16.94 1.31 -1.87
CA ILE A 420 15.56 1.17 -1.41
C ILE A 420 14.88 0.15 -2.30
N TYR A 421 14.47 -0.94 -1.70
CA TYR A 421 14.02 -2.14 -2.40
C TYR A 421 12.60 -2.50 -2.00
N VAL A 422 11.96 -3.30 -2.85
CA VAL A 422 10.71 -3.99 -2.53
C VAL A 422 10.85 -5.48 -2.77
N LEU A 423 10.22 -6.26 -1.90
CA LEU A 423 10.11 -7.71 -2.03
C LEU A 423 8.74 -8.07 -2.60
N LEU A 424 8.69 -8.79 -3.71
CA LEU A 424 7.44 -9.23 -4.34
C LEU A 424 7.40 -10.75 -4.41
N PRO A 425 6.27 -11.42 -4.09
CA PRO A 425 6.17 -12.86 -4.16
C PRO A 425 6.04 -13.32 -5.60
N LEU A 426 6.68 -14.42 -5.95
CA LEU A 426 6.53 -15.07 -7.24
C LEU A 426 5.69 -16.33 -7.07
N TYR A 427 4.43 -16.28 -7.54
CA TYR A 427 3.47 -17.36 -7.35
C TYR A 427 2.51 -17.50 -8.55
N SER A 428 1.87 -18.64 -8.63
CA SER A 428 0.74 -18.88 -9.54
C SER A 428 -0.24 -19.81 -8.84
N ASN A 429 -1.41 -19.30 -8.53
CA ASN A 429 -2.40 -19.98 -7.70
C ASN A 429 -1.80 -20.36 -6.33
N GLU A 430 -1.88 -21.63 -5.94
CA GLU A 430 -1.33 -22.18 -4.68
C GLU A 430 0.19 -22.40 -4.72
N ILE A 431 0.83 -22.20 -5.87
CA ILE A 431 2.25 -22.54 -6.06
C ILE A 431 3.12 -21.32 -5.92
N LEU A 432 4.00 -21.33 -4.92
CA LEU A 432 5.05 -20.34 -4.68
C LEU A 432 6.35 -20.80 -5.37
N TYR A 433 6.96 -19.91 -6.14
CA TYR A 433 8.24 -20.16 -6.81
C TYR A 433 9.42 -19.52 -6.09
N GLY A 434 9.20 -18.39 -5.42
CA GLY A 434 10.22 -17.60 -4.75
C GLY A 434 9.84 -16.14 -4.61
N VAL A 435 10.83 -15.26 -4.75
CA VAL A 435 10.63 -13.80 -4.63
C VAL A 435 11.45 -13.02 -5.67
N LEU A 436 10.89 -11.88 -6.08
CA LEU A 436 11.59 -10.81 -6.77
C LEU A 436 11.96 -9.72 -5.76
N LEU A 437 13.23 -9.40 -5.66
CA LEU A 437 13.74 -8.25 -4.92
C LEU A 437 14.24 -7.22 -5.94
N CYS A 438 13.69 -6.01 -5.95
CA CYS A 438 14.09 -4.97 -6.90
C CYS A 438 13.99 -3.58 -6.28
N ASP A 439 14.57 -2.59 -6.96
CA ASP A 439 14.46 -1.19 -6.55
C ASP A 439 12.99 -0.78 -6.43
N LEU A 440 12.67 -0.04 -5.36
CA LEU A 440 11.38 0.60 -5.17
C LEU A 440 11.38 1.97 -5.83
N THR A 441 10.98 2.01 -7.07
CA THR A 441 10.82 3.23 -7.88
C THR A 441 9.37 3.71 -7.85
N GLU A 442 9.10 4.93 -8.34
CA GLU A 442 7.73 5.40 -8.54
C GLU A 442 6.92 4.47 -9.48
N GLY A 443 7.57 3.98 -10.53
CA GLY A 443 6.98 3.00 -11.45
C GLY A 443 6.56 1.72 -10.74
N VAL A 444 7.34 1.26 -9.77
CA VAL A 444 7.06 0.05 -8.98
C VAL A 444 5.99 0.31 -7.92
N LEU A 445 5.97 1.48 -7.27
CA LEU A 445 4.89 1.86 -6.34
C LEU A 445 3.50 1.82 -7.00
N VAL A 446 3.43 2.16 -8.29
CA VAL A 446 2.17 2.14 -9.06
C VAL A 446 1.87 0.78 -9.69
N ASN A 447 2.90 0.07 -10.19
CA ASN A 447 2.73 -1.13 -11.02
C ASN A 447 3.37 -2.40 -10.43
N GLY A 448 3.85 -2.38 -9.18
CA GLY A 448 4.63 -3.50 -8.61
C GLY A 448 3.85 -4.81 -8.51
N GLU A 449 2.55 -4.77 -8.19
CA GLU A 449 1.72 -5.98 -8.18
C GLU A 449 1.55 -6.57 -9.58
N PHE A 450 1.33 -5.72 -10.59
CA PHE A 450 1.32 -6.14 -11.98
C PHE A 450 2.68 -6.74 -12.40
N LEU A 451 3.79 -6.10 -12.04
CA LEU A 451 5.14 -6.62 -12.29
C LEU A 451 5.32 -8.01 -11.68
N GLY A 452 5.00 -8.17 -10.39
CA GLY A 452 5.10 -9.45 -9.69
C GLY A 452 4.30 -10.57 -10.37
N ASN A 453 3.07 -10.27 -10.79
CA ASN A 453 2.20 -11.21 -11.49
C ASN A 453 2.78 -11.64 -12.86
N GLN A 454 3.32 -10.71 -13.65
CA GLN A 454 3.90 -11.03 -14.95
C GLN A 454 5.20 -11.82 -14.82
N VAL A 455 6.06 -11.46 -13.87
CA VAL A 455 7.28 -12.24 -13.57
C VAL A 455 6.93 -13.63 -13.07
N SER A 456 5.91 -13.77 -12.24
CA SER A 456 5.39 -15.06 -11.78
C SER A 456 4.94 -15.95 -12.94
N ALA A 457 4.20 -15.38 -13.90
CA ALA A 457 3.75 -16.10 -15.10
C ALA A 457 4.95 -16.56 -15.95
N ALA A 458 5.96 -15.71 -16.09
CA ALA A 458 7.19 -16.06 -16.82
C ALA A 458 7.97 -17.18 -16.12
N VAL A 459 8.15 -17.10 -14.80
CA VAL A 459 8.81 -18.14 -14.00
C VAL A 459 8.06 -19.48 -14.11
N LYS A 460 6.73 -19.45 -14.03
CA LYS A 460 5.89 -20.64 -14.25
C LYS A 460 6.15 -21.25 -15.62
N MET A 461 6.18 -20.45 -16.68
CA MET A 461 6.41 -20.91 -18.05
C MET A 461 7.79 -21.55 -18.18
N ILE A 462 8.85 -20.93 -17.66
CA ILE A 462 10.20 -21.48 -17.68
C ILE A 462 10.23 -22.85 -16.98
N ASN A 463 9.58 -22.98 -15.81
CA ASN A 463 9.53 -24.25 -15.10
C ASN A 463 8.79 -25.33 -15.89
N LEU A 464 7.68 -25.00 -16.55
CA LEU A 464 6.95 -25.93 -17.41
C LEU A 464 7.81 -26.39 -18.60
N LEU A 465 8.53 -25.48 -19.26
CA LEU A 465 9.42 -25.82 -20.38
C LEU A 465 10.56 -26.74 -19.92
N LYS A 466 11.20 -26.44 -18.77
CA LYS A 466 12.24 -27.31 -18.19
C LYS A 466 11.72 -28.72 -17.92
N THR A 467 10.56 -28.83 -17.27
CA THR A 467 9.94 -30.13 -16.97
C THR A 467 9.63 -30.91 -18.25
N ASN A 468 9.10 -30.23 -19.26
CA ASN A 468 8.82 -30.89 -20.57
C ASN A 468 10.09 -31.36 -21.26
N GLU A 469 11.16 -30.55 -21.28
CA GLU A 469 12.45 -30.95 -21.86
C GLU A 469 13.04 -32.17 -21.13
N GLU A 470 12.97 -32.22 -19.81
CA GLU A 470 13.41 -33.36 -19.01
C GLU A 470 12.57 -34.63 -19.28
N ILE A 471 11.25 -34.49 -19.39
CA ILE A 471 10.36 -35.62 -19.74
C ILE A 471 10.69 -36.15 -21.13
N MET A 472 10.84 -35.26 -22.12
CA MET A 472 11.18 -35.66 -23.50
C MET A 472 12.52 -36.39 -23.55
N LYS A 473 13.54 -35.88 -22.87
CA LYS A 473 14.85 -36.50 -22.76
C LYS A 473 14.76 -37.93 -22.16
N ARG A 474 14.03 -38.09 -21.07
CA ARG A 474 13.82 -39.42 -20.43
C ARG A 474 13.08 -40.40 -21.37
N LEU A 475 12.10 -39.90 -22.14
CA LEU A 475 11.40 -40.69 -23.14
C LEU A 475 12.34 -41.14 -24.26
N GLU A 476 13.17 -40.24 -24.79
CA GLU A 476 14.17 -40.56 -25.83
C GLU A 476 15.18 -41.58 -25.31
N GLU A 477 15.70 -41.40 -24.08
CA GLU A 477 16.61 -42.38 -23.45
C GLU A 477 15.94 -43.76 -23.26
N SER A 478 14.67 -43.79 -22.87
CA SER A 478 13.91 -45.05 -22.74
C SER A 478 13.63 -45.73 -24.07
N MET A 479 13.35 -44.96 -25.10
CA MET A 479 13.15 -45.49 -26.47
C MET A 479 14.46 -45.99 -27.14
N ALA A 480 15.62 -45.45 -26.76
CA ALA A 480 16.92 -45.87 -27.24
C ALA A 480 17.38 -47.21 -26.61
N ILE A 481 16.76 -47.63 -25.50
CA ILE A 481 17.06 -48.90 -24.81
C ILE A 481 16.18 -50.05 -25.30
N LEU A 482 15.06 -49.74 -25.95
CA LEU A 482 14.18 -50.72 -26.65
C LEU A 482 14.63 -50.97 -28.09
#